data_7fa7b4467a78611397494bd263061e76
#
_entry.id   7fa7b4467a78611397494bd263061e76
#
_cell.length_a   1.000
_cell.length_b   1.000
_cell.length_c   1.000
_cell.angle_alpha   90.00
_cell.angle_beta   90.00
_cell.angle_gamma   90.00
#
_symmetry.space_group_name_H-M   'P 1'
#
loop_
_entity.id
_entity.type
_entity.pdbx_description
1 polymer ?
#
loop_
_entity_poly.entity_id
_entity_poly.type
_entity_poly.pdbx_seq_one_letter_code
_entity_poly.pdbx_strand_id
1 'polypeptide(L)'
;MMAIKTDSEPLRPAEPSRADNLRGAFFMLAGMFVFAAVDAMAKYSTDYLPSLQIVWARYLGLFLGVVFLIGFRGFIIMKSRHRPLQLARGVAAAMSATLFIIGLNYVALADAIAVTFIAPLVVTILGALVLGERVGPHRWTATVIGFLGTLVVIRPGFASFHPGLIFPFVAAILFAVRQIISRHISHHDRTATTVAYTSLTATFLLTCAMPFVWTPIEPAHLFLVLAAMSLLSALGEILVIRALEVGLAVFVSPLHYTIIIWASFYGFLLFGQFPDLWTWIGAAIITASGLYVMHRERVRQDSDS
;
A
#
# COMPACT_ATOMS: atom_id res chain seq x y z
N MET A 1 -37.81 -1.73 -48.04
CA MET A 1 -37.34 -0.91 -46.88
C MET A 1 -36.66 -1.84 -45.91
N MET A 2 -35.33 -1.96 -46.06
CA MET A 2 -34.52 -2.99 -45.41
C MET A 2 -33.91 -2.34 -44.17
N ALA A 3 -34.34 -2.72 -42.96
CA ALA A 3 -33.85 -2.21 -41.71
C ALA A 3 -32.45 -2.77 -41.46
N ILE A 4 -31.43 -1.94 -41.49
CA ILE A 4 -30.06 -2.26 -41.09
C ILE A 4 -30.06 -2.27 -39.56
N LYS A 5 -29.98 -3.46 -38.97
CA LYS A 5 -29.74 -3.69 -37.55
C LYS A 5 -28.26 -3.43 -37.29
N THR A 6 -27.90 -2.25 -36.77
CA THR A 6 -26.58 -1.97 -36.25
C THR A 6 -26.49 -2.53 -34.82
N ASP A 7 -26.15 -3.81 -34.72
CA ASP A 7 -25.72 -4.42 -33.45
C ASP A 7 -24.27 -3.96 -33.22
N SER A 8 -24.08 -2.77 -32.68
CA SER A 8 -22.82 -2.35 -32.07
C SER A 8 -22.78 -2.88 -30.64
N GLU A 9 -22.44 -4.17 -30.51
CA GLU A 9 -21.99 -4.70 -29.21
C GLU A 9 -20.83 -3.82 -28.73
N PRO A 10 -20.85 -3.26 -27.49
CA PRO A 10 -19.70 -2.53 -26.99
C PRO A 10 -18.53 -3.49 -26.93
N LEU A 11 -17.45 -3.16 -27.65
CA LEU A 11 -16.19 -3.93 -27.63
C LEU A 11 -15.77 -4.13 -26.18
N ARG A 12 -15.92 -5.34 -25.65
CA ARG A 12 -15.34 -5.72 -24.37
C ARG A 12 -13.83 -5.46 -24.49
N PRO A 13 -13.20 -4.77 -23.52
CA PRO A 13 -11.73 -4.64 -23.52
C PRO A 13 -11.12 -6.04 -23.62
N ALA A 14 -10.19 -6.22 -24.56
CA ALA A 14 -9.52 -7.51 -24.73
C ALA A 14 -8.89 -7.93 -23.38
N GLU A 15 -9.12 -9.18 -22.97
CA GLU A 15 -8.50 -9.70 -21.76
C GLU A 15 -6.97 -9.63 -21.89
N PRO A 16 -6.26 -9.19 -20.81
CA PRO A 16 -4.81 -9.14 -20.83
C PRO A 16 -4.20 -10.49 -21.22
N SER A 17 -3.28 -10.46 -22.18
CA SER A 17 -2.58 -11.64 -22.65
C SER A 17 -1.67 -12.24 -21.56
N ARG A 18 -1.20 -13.47 -21.76
CA ARG A 18 -0.20 -14.09 -20.89
C ARG A 18 1.07 -13.22 -20.79
N ALA A 19 1.47 -12.57 -21.87
CA ALA A 19 2.62 -11.66 -21.88
C ALA A 19 2.35 -10.41 -21.02
N ASP A 20 1.13 -9.87 -21.04
CA ASP A 20 0.74 -8.71 -20.23
C ASP A 20 0.71 -9.08 -18.76
N ASN A 21 0.21 -10.26 -18.40
CA ASN A 21 0.24 -10.76 -17.03
C ASN A 21 1.67 -10.93 -16.50
N LEU A 22 2.60 -11.43 -17.32
CA LEU A 22 4.01 -11.55 -16.94
C LEU A 22 4.68 -10.18 -16.78
N ARG A 23 4.37 -9.20 -17.65
CA ARG A 23 4.83 -7.81 -17.50
C ARG A 23 4.28 -7.17 -16.23
N GLY A 24 2.98 -7.36 -15.95
CA GLY A 24 2.35 -6.92 -14.71
C GLY A 24 3.02 -7.52 -13.47
N ALA A 25 3.32 -8.83 -13.50
CA ALA A 25 4.06 -9.52 -12.45
C ALA A 25 5.46 -8.92 -12.23
N PHE A 26 6.21 -8.67 -13.30
CA PHE A 26 7.53 -8.05 -13.22
C PHE A 26 7.45 -6.66 -12.57
N PHE A 27 6.51 -5.81 -13.01
CA PHE A 27 6.33 -4.48 -12.41
C PHE A 27 5.95 -4.56 -10.93
N MET A 28 5.10 -5.51 -10.53
CA MET A 28 4.74 -5.68 -9.12
C MET A 28 5.93 -6.14 -8.28
N LEU A 29 6.68 -7.15 -8.71
CA LEU A 29 7.87 -7.62 -8.00
C LEU A 29 8.93 -6.53 -7.87
N ALA A 30 9.20 -5.78 -8.95
CA ALA A 30 10.10 -4.64 -8.92
C ALA A 30 9.59 -3.52 -8.00
N GLY A 31 8.28 -3.26 -8.00
CA GLY A 31 7.65 -2.30 -7.09
C GLY A 31 7.82 -2.70 -5.63
N MET A 32 7.62 -3.97 -5.29
CA MET A 32 7.79 -4.48 -3.93
C MET A 32 9.26 -4.44 -3.47
N PHE A 33 10.20 -4.75 -4.37
CA PHE A 33 11.63 -4.60 -4.10
C PHE A 33 11.98 -3.15 -3.78
N VAL A 34 11.49 -2.19 -4.58
CA VAL A 34 11.71 -0.75 -4.39
C VAL A 34 11.05 -0.27 -3.10
N PHE A 35 9.81 -0.67 -2.81
CA PHE A 35 9.14 -0.27 -1.57
C PHE A 35 9.83 -0.81 -0.32
N ALA A 36 10.31 -2.04 -0.34
CA ALA A 36 11.08 -2.58 0.76
C ALA A 36 12.40 -1.81 0.98
N ALA A 37 13.08 -1.37 -0.10
CA ALA A 37 14.24 -0.51 -0.01
C ALA A 37 13.90 0.86 0.61
N VAL A 38 12.77 1.47 0.20
CA VAL A 38 12.26 2.72 0.78
C VAL A 38 11.98 2.56 2.27
N ASP A 39 11.36 1.48 2.68
CA ASP A 39 11.04 1.21 4.08
C ASP A 39 12.31 0.92 4.91
N ALA A 40 13.32 0.29 4.31
CA ALA A 40 14.64 0.10 4.94
C ALA A 40 15.39 1.44 5.08
N MET A 41 15.36 2.31 4.06
CA MET A 41 15.91 3.67 4.16
C MET A 41 15.18 4.49 5.21
N ALA A 42 13.86 4.37 5.30
CA ALA A 42 13.07 5.01 6.34
C ALA A 42 13.49 4.53 7.74
N LYS A 43 13.63 3.20 7.92
CA LYS A 43 14.11 2.62 9.18
C LYS A 43 15.51 3.12 9.53
N TYR A 44 16.46 3.14 8.60
CA TYR A 44 17.79 3.69 8.82
C TYR A 44 17.74 5.17 9.26
N SER A 45 16.84 5.94 8.66
CA SER A 45 16.69 7.36 8.97
C SER A 45 16.09 7.63 10.36
N THR A 46 15.42 6.64 10.97
CA THR A 46 14.82 6.80 12.31
C THR A 46 15.87 6.98 13.42
N ASP A 47 17.11 6.57 13.20
CA ASP A 47 18.22 6.78 14.14
C ASP A 47 18.70 8.25 14.18
N TYR A 48 18.32 9.05 13.18
CA TYR A 48 18.80 10.41 12.99
C TYR A 48 17.70 11.48 13.02
N LEU A 49 16.50 11.13 12.56
CA LEU A 49 15.43 12.09 12.31
C LEU A 49 14.10 11.67 12.91
N PRO A 50 13.26 12.65 13.30
CA PRO A 50 11.88 12.38 13.69
C PRO A 50 11.08 11.70 12.58
N SER A 51 10.22 10.74 12.94
CA SER A 51 9.42 9.98 11.99
C SER A 51 8.58 10.85 11.06
N LEU A 52 8.04 11.98 11.55
CA LEU A 52 7.28 12.94 10.73
C LEU A 52 8.14 13.55 9.61
N GLN A 53 9.40 13.88 9.88
CA GLN A 53 10.31 14.45 8.90
C GLN A 53 10.70 13.42 7.84
N ILE A 54 10.86 12.15 8.22
CA ILE A 54 11.11 11.03 7.29
C ILE A 54 9.92 10.83 6.36
N VAL A 55 8.69 10.81 6.90
CA VAL A 55 7.46 10.70 6.10
C VAL A 55 7.32 11.88 5.15
N TRP A 56 7.60 13.08 5.62
CA TRP A 56 7.59 14.28 4.78
C TRP A 56 8.56 14.15 3.60
N ALA A 57 9.82 13.75 3.86
CA ALA A 57 10.79 13.50 2.80
C ALA A 57 10.32 12.42 1.81
N ARG A 58 9.71 11.34 2.30
CA ARG A 58 9.15 10.25 1.47
C ARG A 58 8.09 10.77 0.50
N TYR A 59 7.21 11.68 0.92
CA TYR A 59 6.15 12.23 0.06
C TYR A 59 6.63 13.29 -0.93
N LEU A 60 7.81 13.92 -0.71
CA LEU A 60 8.32 14.97 -1.61
C LEU A 60 8.51 14.50 -3.05
N GLY A 61 9.01 13.28 -3.28
CA GLY A 61 9.20 12.77 -4.64
C GLY A 61 7.87 12.64 -5.40
N LEU A 62 6.85 12.09 -4.74
CA LEU A 62 5.51 11.99 -5.31
C LEU A 62 4.88 13.38 -5.52
N PHE A 63 5.10 14.30 -4.58
CA PHE A 63 4.66 15.70 -4.68
C PHE A 63 5.28 16.41 -5.89
N LEU A 64 6.60 16.32 -6.05
CA LEU A 64 7.31 16.90 -7.19
C LEU A 64 6.83 16.29 -8.52
N GLY A 65 6.62 14.96 -8.56
CA GLY A 65 6.04 14.29 -9.72
C GLY A 65 4.64 14.79 -10.07
N VAL A 66 3.80 15.04 -9.07
CA VAL A 66 2.44 15.60 -9.25
C VAL A 66 2.51 17.06 -9.71
N VAL A 67 3.37 17.89 -9.13
CA VAL A 67 3.56 19.30 -9.55
C VAL A 67 4.03 19.36 -11.01
N PHE A 68 4.99 18.51 -11.38
CA PHE A 68 5.45 18.37 -12.75
C PHE A 68 4.29 17.96 -13.68
N LEU A 69 3.49 16.97 -13.29
CA LEU A 69 2.34 16.51 -14.09
C LEU A 69 1.27 17.62 -14.26
N ILE A 70 1.04 18.43 -13.22
CA ILE A 70 0.15 19.60 -13.30
C ILE A 70 0.71 20.62 -14.31
N GLY A 71 2.02 20.84 -14.32
CA GLY A 71 2.67 21.73 -15.29
C GLY A 71 2.42 21.32 -16.75
N PHE A 72 2.37 20.01 -17.05
CA PHE A 72 2.13 19.51 -18.42
C PHE A 72 0.65 19.32 -18.76
N ARG A 73 -0.17 18.85 -17.83
CA ARG A 73 -1.58 18.52 -18.08
C ARG A 73 -2.57 19.55 -17.55
N GLY A 74 -2.06 20.58 -16.87
CA GLY A 74 -2.88 21.58 -16.22
C GLY A 74 -3.64 21.04 -15.00
N PHE A 75 -4.46 21.89 -14.39
CA PHE A 75 -5.27 21.56 -13.20
C PHE A 75 -6.42 20.57 -13.48
N ILE A 76 -6.54 20.05 -14.71
CA ILE A 76 -7.61 19.09 -15.06
C ILE A 76 -7.49 17.78 -14.24
N ILE A 77 -6.27 17.42 -13.82
CA ILE A 77 -6.04 16.26 -12.95
C ILE A 77 -6.58 16.44 -11.52
N MET A 78 -6.89 17.68 -11.12
CA MET A 78 -7.49 18.01 -9.82
C MET A 78 -9.03 18.02 -9.84
N LYS A 79 -9.65 17.72 -11.00
CA LYS A 79 -11.11 17.60 -11.08
C LYS A 79 -11.57 16.32 -10.37
N SER A 80 -12.25 16.48 -9.22
CA SER A 80 -12.89 15.40 -8.46
C SER A 80 -14.30 15.82 -8.09
N ARG A 81 -15.22 14.87 -8.10
CA ARG A 81 -16.59 15.03 -7.58
C ARG A 81 -16.63 14.87 -6.05
N HIS A 82 -15.67 14.16 -5.46
CA HIS A 82 -15.65 13.80 -4.04
C HIS A 82 -14.43 14.37 -3.32
N ARG A 83 -14.18 15.68 -3.47
CA ARG A 83 -13.01 16.37 -2.87
C ARG A 83 -12.83 16.10 -1.36
N PRO A 84 -13.89 16.13 -0.51
CA PRO A 84 -13.72 15.85 0.91
C PRO A 84 -13.20 14.43 1.17
N LEU A 85 -13.67 13.43 0.41
CA LEU A 85 -13.22 12.05 0.53
C LEU A 85 -11.77 11.89 0.04
N GLN A 86 -11.37 12.61 -1.02
CA GLN A 86 -9.98 12.65 -1.47
C GLN A 86 -9.06 13.23 -0.40
N LEU A 87 -9.47 14.31 0.27
CA LEU A 87 -8.72 14.90 1.38
C LEU A 87 -8.64 13.93 2.57
N ALA A 88 -9.77 13.34 2.99
CA ALA A 88 -9.80 12.35 4.07
C ALA A 88 -8.89 11.15 3.76
N ARG A 89 -8.85 10.70 2.49
CA ARG A 89 -7.94 9.67 2.02
C ARG A 89 -6.47 10.09 2.15
N GLY A 90 -6.15 11.34 1.80
CA GLY A 90 -4.80 11.89 1.94
C GLY A 90 -4.35 11.98 3.39
N VAL A 91 -5.26 12.41 4.30
CA VAL A 91 -5.02 12.41 5.75
C VAL A 91 -4.74 11.00 6.26
N ALA A 92 -5.60 10.04 5.92
CA ALA A 92 -5.44 8.64 6.32
C ALA A 92 -4.11 8.05 5.80
N ALA A 93 -3.69 8.43 4.59
CA ALA A 93 -2.40 8.01 4.02
C ALA A 93 -1.21 8.58 4.80
N ALA A 94 -1.23 9.88 5.13
CA ALA A 94 -0.17 10.52 5.90
C ALA A 94 -0.08 9.91 7.31
N MET A 95 -1.21 9.74 7.99
CA MET A 95 -1.26 9.14 9.34
C MET A 95 -0.79 7.67 9.33
N SER A 96 -1.25 6.89 8.36
CA SER A 96 -0.82 5.49 8.20
C SER A 96 0.69 5.39 8.01
N ALA A 97 1.27 6.18 7.08
CA ALA A 97 2.71 6.20 6.85
C ALA A 97 3.50 6.67 8.09
N THR A 98 2.99 7.68 8.80
CA THR A 98 3.62 8.19 10.03
C THR A 98 3.65 7.11 11.12
N LEU A 99 2.53 6.46 11.39
CA LEU A 99 2.46 5.39 12.39
C LEU A 99 3.34 4.20 12.01
N PHE A 100 3.36 3.82 10.73
CA PHE A 100 4.25 2.76 10.27
C PHE A 100 5.72 3.09 10.57
N ILE A 101 6.19 4.29 10.21
CA ILE A 101 7.57 4.71 10.46
C ILE A 101 7.86 4.88 11.96
N ILE A 102 6.89 5.36 12.76
CA ILE A 102 7.05 5.34 14.23
C ILE A 102 7.28 3.91 14.72
N GLY A 103 6.55 2.93 14.22
CA GLY A 103 6.76 1.51 14.55
C GLY A 103 8.17 1.02 14.25
N LEU A 104 8.78 1.48 13.15
CA LEU A 104 10.14 1.08 12.76
C LEU A 104 11.22 1.49 13.77
N ASN A 105 10.96 2.48 14.65
CA ASN A 105 11.88 2.80 15.75
C ASN A 105 11.98 1.68 16.78
N TYR A 106 10.97 0.83 16.88
CA TYR A 106 10.81 -0.12 17.97
C TYR A 106 10.97 -1.58 17.55
N VAL A 107 10.65 -1.89 16.29
CA VAL A 107 10.58 -3.29 15.83
C VAL A 107 11.36 -3.51 14.54
N ALA A 108 11.67 -4.78 14.25
CA ALA A 108 12.33 -5.15 13.00
C ALA A 108 11.46 -4.80 11.79
N LEU A 109 12.11 -4.48 10.66
CA LEU A 109 11.43 -4.09 9.43
C LEU A 109 10.43 -5.15 8.95
N ALA A 110 10.86 -6.42 8.96
CA ALA A 110 10.01 -7.51 8.50
C ALA A 110 8.80 -7.76 9.42
N ASP A 111 8.96 -7.59 10.75
CA ASP A 111 7.88 -7.74 11.72
C ASP A 111 6.83 -6.64 11.54
N ALA A 112 7.28 -5.39 11.35
CA ALA A 112 6.39 -4.28 11.06
C ALA A 112 5.58 -4.53 9.78
N ILE A 113 6.21 -5.00 8.70
CA ILE A 113 5.55 -5.30 7.42
C ILE A 113 4.60 -6.50 7.57
N ALA A 114 4.99 -7.56 8.29
CA ALA A 114 4.13 -8.72 8.52
C ALA A 114 2.82 -8.33 9.23
N VAL A 115 2.88 -7.42 10.20
CA VAL A 115 1.68 -6.89 10.87
C VAL A 115 0.79 -6.12 9.92
N THR A 116 1.35 -5.37 8.95
CA THR A 116 0.52 -4.64 7.98
C THR A 116 -0.28 -5.53 7.04
N PHE A 117 0.05 -6.82 6.93
CA PHE A 117 -0.73 -7.78 6.13
C PHE A 117 -2.14 -8.05 6.67
N ILE A 118 -2.49 -7.54 7.86
CA ILE A 118 -3.88 -7.51 8.31
C ILE A 118 -4.76 -6.58 7.46
N ALA A 119 -4.19 -5.61 6.76
CA ALA A 119 -4.94 -4.61 6.02
C ALA A 119 -5.99 -5.18 5.03
N PRO A 120 -5.71 -6.22 4.20
CA PRO A 120 -6.72 -6.81 3.33
C PRO A 120 -7.92 -7.39 4.09
N LEU A 121 -7.70 -7.89 5.30
CA LEU A 121 -8.73 -8.44 6.15
C LEU A 121 -9.62 -7.33 6.71
N VAL A 122 -9.00 -6.24 7.18
CA VAL A 122 -9.71 -5.03 7.63
C VAL A 122 -10.49 -4.41 6.46
N VAL A 123 -9.93 -4.37 5.24
CA VAL A 123 -10.66 -3.94 4.03
C VAL A 123 -11.90 -4.79 3.78
N THR A 124 -11.84 -6.10 4.00
CA THR A 124 -12.98 -6.99 3.85
C THR A 124 -14.08 -6.67 4.88
N ILE A 125 -13.70 -6.48 6.15
CA ILE A 125 -14.64 -6.12 7.22
C ILE A 125 -15.29 -4.77 6.94
N LEU A 126 -14.49 -3.76 6.61
CA LEU A 126 -14.99 -2.42 6.32
C LEU A 126 -15.84 -2.40 5.04
N GLY A 127 -15.49 -3.20 4.01
CA GLY A 127 -16.29 -3.36 2.80
C GLY A 127 -17.70 -3.87 3.10
N ALA A 128 -17.80 -4.87 3.99
CA ALA A 128 -19.10 -5.39 4.44
C ALA A 128 -19.89 -4.35 5.25
N LEU A 129 -19.25 -3.67 6.20
CA LEU A 129 -19.92 -2.77 7.15
C LEU A 129 -20.26 -1.39 6.56
N VAL A 130 -19.33 -0.83 5.74
CA VAL A 130 -19.45 0.56 5.23
C VAL A 130 -20.05 0.60 3.84
N LEU A 131 -19.67 -0.33 2.96
CA LEU A 131 -20.15 -0.37 1.57
C LEU A 131 -21.35 -1.31 1.40
N GLY A 132 -21.76 -2.04 2.45
CA GLY A 132 -22.87 -2.98 2.40
C GLY A 132 -22.59 -4.19 1.50
N GLU A 133 -21.33 -4.53 1.25
CA GLU A 133 -20.96 -5.68 0.41
C GLU A 133 -21.37 -6.98 1.08
N ARG A 134 -22.02 -7.86 0.32
CA ARG A 134 -22.37 -9.20 0.81
C ARG A 134 -21.12 -10.08 0.84
N VAL A 135 -20.55 -10.25 2.02
CA VAL A 135 -19.37 -11.09 2.25
C VAL A 135 -19.82 -12.51 2.55
N GLY A 136 -19.46 -13.46 1.68
CA GLY A 136 -19.77 -14.88 1.88
C GLY A 136 -18.97 -15.53 3.03
N PRO A 137 -19.41 -16.72 3.52
CA PRO A 137 -18.77 -17.39 4.67
C PRO A 137 -17.29 -17.70 4.45
N HIS A 138 -16.89 -18.06 3.24
CA HIS A 138 -15.49 -18.32 2.91
C HIS A 138 -14.57 -17.11 3.10
N ARG A 139 -15.09 -15.91 2.82
CA ARG A 139 -14.33 -14.67 3.02
C ARG A 139 -14.22 -14.32 4.51
N TRP A 140 -15.26 -14.61 5.29
CA TRP A 140 -15.24 -14.48 6.74
C TRP A 140 -14.26 -15.45 7.40
N THR A 141 -14.27 -16.73 7.01
CA THR A 141 -13.31 -17.73 7.55
C THR A 141 -11.87 -17.34 7.24
N ALA A 142 -11.58 -16.91 6.02
CA ALA A 142 -10.25 -16.41 5.66
C ALA A 142 -9.86 -15.16 6.47
N THR A 143 -10.80 -14.24 6.71
CA THR A 143 -10.57 -13.07 7.57
C THR A 143 -10.16 -13.48 8.98
N VAL A 144 -10.87 -14.43 9.58
CA VAL A 144 -10.52 -14.95 10.93
C VAL A 144 -9.16 -15.64 10.93
N ILE A 145 -8.88 -16.49 9.94
CA ILE A 145 -7.58 -17.19 9.83
C ILE A 145 -6.44 -16.17 9.68
N GLY A 146 -6.59 -15.18 8.83
CA GLY A 146 -5.59 -14.12 8.67
C GLY A 146 -5.38 -13.29 9.94
N PHE A 147 -6.46 -13.00 10.68
CA PHE A 147 -6.35 -12.35 11.98
C PHE A 147 -5.56 -13.20 12.98
N LEU A 148 -5.81 -14.52 13.05
CA LEU A 148 -5.02 -15.44 13.87
C LEU A 148 -3.55 -15.44 13.43
N GLY A 149 -3.26 -15.41 12.14
CA GLY A 149 -1.90 -15.26 11.63
C GLY A 149 -1.22 -13.97 12.12
N THR A 150 -1.95 -12.85 12.17
CA THR A 150 -1.42 -11.58 12.72
C THR A 150 -1.13 -11.71 14.22
N LEU A 151 -1.99 -12.40 14.98
CA LEU A 151 -1.73 -12.66 16.40
C LEU A 151 -0.49 -13.54 16.61
N VAL A 152 -0.21 -14.48 15.70
CA VAL A 152 1.03 -15.29 15.72
C VAL A 152 2.27 -14.41 15.52
N VAL A 153 2.22 -13.38 14.67
CA VAL A 153 3.32 -12.41 14.52
C VAL A 153 3.45 -11.53 15.77
N ILE A 154 2.35 -10.96 16.25
CA ILE A 154 2.33 -9.98 17.36
C ILE A 154 2.68 -10.67 18.70
N ARG A 155 2.22 -11.90 18.90
CA ARG A 155 2.41 -12.70 20.14
C ARG A 155 2.02 -11.94 21.43
N PRO A 156 0.80 -11.41 21.55
CA PRO A 156 0.40 -10.67 22.73
C PRO A 156 0.48 -11.57 23.98
N GLY A 157 1.08 -11.06 25.06
CA GLY A 157 1.23 -11.77 26.32
C GLY A 157 2.45 -12.68 26.45
N PHE A 158 3.28 -12.83 25.41
CA PHE A 158 4.56 -13.53 25.49
C PHE A 158 5.71 -12.56 25.77
N ALA A 159 6.83 -13.06 26.32
CA ALA A 159 8.01 -12.25 26.64
C ALA A 159 8.62 -11.53 25.41
N SER A 160 8.34 -12.03 24.20
CA SER A 160 8.79 -11.45 22.93
C SER A 160 7.84 -10.36 22.36
N PHE A 161 6.72 -10.08 23.06
CA PHE A 161 5.80 -9.01 22.62
C PHE A 161 6.46 -7.65 22.77
N HIS A 162 6.50 -6.89 21.68
CA HIS A 162 6.96 -5.51 21.70
C HIS A 162 5.78 -4.57 21.51
N PRO A 163 5.47 -3.66 22.47
CA PRO A 163 4.33 -2.73 22.35
C PRO A 163 4.39 -1.86 21.09
N GLY A 164 5.57 -1.64 20.53
CA GLY A 164 5.78 -0.89 19.27
C GLY A 164 5.05 -1.48 18.07
N LEU A 165 4.64 -2.76 18.08
CA LEU A 165 3.82 -3.38 17.03
C LEU A 165 2.41 -2.78 16.92
N ILE A 166 1.93 -2.05 17.94
CA ILE A 166 0.66 -1.33 17.88
C ILE A 166 0.67 -0.26 16.76
N PHE A 167 1.81 0.37 16.51
CA PHE A 167 1.91 1.41 15.49
C PHE A 167 1.69 0.87 14.08
N PRO A 168 2.40 -0.15 13.58
CA PRO A 168 2.11 -0.74 12.27
C PRO A 168 0.73 -1.40 12.20
N PHE A 169 0.19 -1.90 13.32
CA PHE A 169 -1.18 -2.43 13.37
C PHE A 169 -2.22 -1.33 13.11
N VAL A 170 -2.14 -0.19 13.81
CA VAL A 170 -3.03 0.96 13.58
C VAL A 170 -2.80 1.57 12.20
N ALA A 171 -1.54 1.61 11.72
CA ALA A 171 -1.22 2.02 10.36
C ALA A 171 -1.94 1.18 9.31
N ALA A 172 -2.01 -0.15 9.50
CA ALA A 172 -2.74 -1.06 8.62
C ALA A 172 -4.25 -0.79 8.60
N ILE A 173 -4.85 -0.44 9.75
CA ILE A 173 -6.27 -0.06 9.82
C ILE A 173 -6.51 1.23 9.04
N LEU A 174 -5.68 2.25 9.21
CA LEU A 174 -5.80 3.52 8.46
C LEU A 174 -5.56 3.31 6.97
N PHE A 175 -4.63 2.42 6.59
CA PHE A 175 -4.44 2.01 5.22
C PHE A 175 -5.71 1.36 4.65
N ALA A 176 -6.36 0.47 5.41
CA ALA A 176 -7.63 -0.16 5.01
C ALA A 176 -8.76 0.88 4.83
N VAL A 177 -8.89 1.84 5.75
CA VAL A 177 -9.84 2.96 5.61
C VAL A 177 -9.56 3.73 4.31
N ARG A 178 -8.29 4.06 4.03
CA ARG A 178 -7.87 4.69 2.77
C ARG A 178 -8.31 3.88 1.55
N GLN A 179 -8.19 2.56 1.59
CA GLN A 179 -8.58 1.67 0.50
C GLN A 179 -10.10 1.65 0.28
N ILE A 180 -10.89 1.64 1.36
CA ILE A 180 -12.36 1.71 1.28
C ILE A 180 -12.81 3.04 0.66
N ILE A 181 -12.23 4.16 1.08
CA ILE A 181 -12.49 5.46 0.45
C ILE A 181 -12.13 5.40 -1.04
N SER A 182 -10.97 4.81 -1.39
CA SER A 182 -10.54 4.66 -2.79
C SER A 182 -11.53 3.85 -3.62
N ARG A 183 -12.06 2.74 -3.08
CA ARG A 183 -13.09 1.93 -3.76
C ARG A 183 -14.36 2.73 -4.02
N HIS A 184 -14.81 3.49 -3.03
CA HIS A 184 -16.02 4.31 -3.15
C HIS A 184 -15.90 5.37 -4.26
N ILE A 185 -14.73 6.02 -4.41
CA ILE A 185 -14.52 7.09 -5.37
C ILE A 185 -14.00 6.62 -6.74
N SER A 186 -13.54 5.37 -6.86
CA SER A 186 -12.89 4.84 -8.09
C SER A 186 -13.79 4.87 -9.33
N HIS A 187 -15.10 4.80 -9.15
CA HIS A 187 -16.06 4.89 -10.25
C HIS A 187 -16.22 6.31 -10.83
N HIS A 188 -15.73 7.34 -10.14
CA HIS A 188 -15.94 8.75 -10.51
C HIS A 188 -14.64 9.49 -10.81
N ASP A 189 -13.54 9.10 -10.17
CA ASP A 189 -12.27 9.81 -10.24
C ASP A 189 -11.17 8.94 -10.87
N ARG A 190 -10.29 9.57 -11.65
CA ARG A 190 -9.14 8.90 -12.26
C ARG A 190 -8.07 8.61 -11.19
N THR A 191 -7.30 7.53 -11.37
CA THR A 191 -6.19 7.17 -10.49
C THR A 191 -5.19 8.34 -10.31
N ALA A 192 -4.86 9.05 -11.39
CA ALA A 192 -3.98 10.22 -11.33
C ALA A 192 -4.52 11.33 -10.41
N THR A 193 -5.85 11.57 -10.41
CA THR A 193 -6.52 12.51 -9.50
C THR A 193 -6.34 12.08 -8.05
N THR A 194 -6.57 10.81 -7.79
CA THR A 194 -6.45 10.23 -6.45
C THR A 194 -5.00 10.30 -5.92
N VAL A 195 -4.01 10.00 -6.75
CA VAL A 195 -2.58 10.14 -6.41
C VAL A 195 -2.23 11.60 -6.15
N ALA A 196 -2.71 12.53 -6.98
CA ALA A 196 -2.47 13.96 -6.83
C ALA A 196 -3.02 14.49 -5.50
N TYR A 197 -4.28 14.21 -5.17
CA TYR A 197 -4.88 14.63 -3.89
C TYR A 197 -4.14 14.04 -2.69
N THR A 198 -3.78 12.76 -2.74
CA THR A 198 -3.05 12.10 -1.63
C THR A 198 -1.71 12.77 -1.40
N SER A 199 -0.92 12.94 -2.47
CA SER A 199 0.40 13.54 -2.40
C SER A 199 0.35 14.98 -1.88
N LEU A 200 -0.53 15.81 -2.45
CA LEU A 200 -0.69 17.22 -2.06
C LEU A 200 -1.17 17.33 -0.61
N THR A 201 -2.18 16.55 -0.21
CA THR A 201 -2.73 16.58 1.15
C THR A 201 -1.71 16.11 2.17
N ALA A 202 -1.04 14.96 1.92
CA ALA A 202 -0.05 14.43 2.84
C ALA A 202 1.15 15.40 2.97
N THR A 203 1.69 15.89 1.86
CA THR A 203 2.81 16.83 1.90
C THR A 203 2.43 18.14 2.59
N PHE A 204 1.24 18.67 2.34
CA PHE A 204 0.76 19.90 2.99
C PHE A 204 0.66 19.72 4.51
N LEU A 205 -0.01 18.66 4.98
CA LEU A 205 -0.15 18.38 6.42
C LEU A 205 1.20 18.20 7.11
N LEU A 206 2.08 17.42 6.49
CA LEU A 206 3.40 17.18 7.05
C LEU A 206 4.26 18.43 7.03
N THR A 207 4.16 19.27 5.99
CA THR A 207 4.86 20.57 5.94
C THR A 207 4.38 21.52 7.06
N CYS A 208 3.08 21.53 7.37
CA CYS A 208 2.56 22.29 8.52
C CYS A 208 3.13 21.81 9.87
N ALA A 209 3.49 20.54 9.97
CA ALA A 209 4.10 19.98 11.18
C ALA A 209 5.61 20.26 11.29
N MET A 210 6.31 20.53 10.17
CA MET A 210 7.78 20.70 10.15
C MET A 210 8.30 21.77 11.10
N PRO A 211 7.69 22.96 11.25
CA PRO A 211 8.19 23.98 12.19
C PRO A 211 8.30 23.49 13.64
N PHE A 212 7.54 22.47 14.02
CA PHE A 212 7.49 21.93 15.40
C PHE A 212 8.43 20.74 15.63
N VAL A 213 8.89 20.08 14.55
CA VAL A 213 9.64 18.81 14.67
C VAL A 213 10.92 18.81 13.84
N TRP A 214 11.27 19.92 13.20
CA TRP A 214 12.42 19.99 12.32
C TRP A 214 13.71 19.74 13.07
N THR A 215 14.48 18.77 12.58
CA THR A 215 15.84 18.48 13.03
C THR A 215 16.78 18.67 11.84
N PRO A 216 17.94 19.33 12.02
CA PRO A 216 18.94 19.45 10.97
C PRO A 216 19.31 18.08 10.39
N ILE A 217 19.46 18.02 9.05
CA ILE A 217 19.82 16.76 8.37
C ILE A 217 21.33 16.58 8.47
N GLU A 218 21.75 15.85 9.48
CA GLU A 218 23.14 15.50 9.73
C GLU A 218 23.23 14.00 10.05
N PRO A 219 24.26 13.32 9.56
CA PRO A 219 25.36 13.76 8.68
C PRO A 219 24.93 13.95 7.21
N ALA A 220 25.78 14.61 6.39
CA ALA A 220 25.45 15.01 5.02
C ALA A 220 24.97 13.86 4.10
N HIS A 221 25.45 12.63 4.30
CA HIS A 221 24.99 11.47 3.52
C HIS A 221 23.50 11.17 3.71
N LEU A 222 22.90 11.56 4.83
CA LEU A 222 21.49 11.37 5.11
C LEU A 222 20.61 12.14 4.11
N PHE A 223 21.09 13.30 3.63
CA PHE A 223 20.39 14.02 2.57
C PHE A 223 20.26 13.18 1.29
N LEU A 224 21.31 12.44 0.92
CA LEU A 224 21.27 11.53 -0.24
C LEU A 224 20.33 10.35 0.00
N VAL A 225 20.29 9.80 1.22
CA VAL A 225 19.36 8.74 1.60
C VAL A 225 17.92 9.21 1.47
N LEU A 226 17.58 10.39 2.00
CA LEU A 226 16.24 10.97 1.93
C LEU A 226 15.84 11.32 0.49
N ALA A 227 16.77 11.87 -0.31
CA ALA A 227 16.53 12.15 -1.73
C ALA A 227 16.28 10.86 -2.52
N ALA A 228 17.11 9.84 -2.32
CA ALA A 228 16.91 8.52 -2.93
C ALA A 228 15.59 7.87 -2.50
N MET A 229 15.27 7.90 -1.20
CA MET A 229 14.01 7.40 -0.65
C MET A 229 12.80 8.11 -1.29
N SER A 230 12.88 9.43 -1.45
CA SER A 230 11.85 10.25 -2.08
C SER A 230 11.59 9.83 -3.53
N LEU A 231 12.65 9.71 -4.33
CA LEU A 231 12.57 9.30 -5.74
C LEU A 231 12.11 7.84 -5.88
N LEU A 232 12.65 6.94 -5.08
CA LEU A 232 12.27 5.54 -5.09
C LEU A 232 10.82 5.33 -4.64
N SER A 233 10.29 6.14 -3.72
CA SER A 233 8.88 6.10 -3.34
C SER A 233 7.97 6.41 -4.53
N ALA A 234 8.30 7.43 -5.31
CA ALA A 234 7.55 7.77 -6.52
C ALA A 234 7.68 6.67 -7.59
N LEU A 235 8.87 6.11 -7.77
CA LEU A 235 9.11 5.00 -8.70
C LEU A 235 8.32 3.75 -8.29
N GLY A 236 8.33 3.38 -7.01
CA GLY A 236 7.57 2.24 -6.48
C GLY A 236 6.07 2.39 -6.73
N GLU A 237 5.50 3.58 -6.50
CA GLU A 237 4.09 3.85 -6.78
C GLU A 237 3.77 3.70 -8.28
N ILE A 238 4.62 4.24 -9.17
CA ILE A 238 4.48 4.09 -10.62
C ILE A 238 4.52 2.62 -11.04
N LEU A 239 5.46 1.84 -10.50
CA LEU A 239 5.60 0.42 -10.82
C LEU A 239 4.35 -0.37 -10.41
N VAL A 240 3.81 -0.13 -9.22
CA VAL A 240 2.57 -0.79 -8.74
C VAL A 240 1.36 -0.38 -9.57
N ILE A 241 1.22 0.89 -9.92
CA ILE A 241 0.14 1.35 -10.80
C ILE A 241 0.26 0.65 -12.17
N ARG A 242 1.44 0.63 -12.76
CA ARG A 242 1.67 -0.05 -14.06
C ARG A 242 1.42 -1.55 -13.98
N ALA A 243 1.77 -2.19 -12.87
CA ALA A 243 1.48 -3.61 -12.67
C ALA A 243 -0.03 -3.91 -12.76
N LEU A 244 -0.86 -3.07 -12.13
CA LEU A 244 -2.31 -3.21 -12.10
C LEU A 244 -3.00 -2.73 -13.39
N GLU A 245 -2.38 -1.84 -14.16
CA GLU A 245 -2.88 -1.39 -15.46
C GLU A 245 -2.65 -2.43 -16.56
N VAL A 246 -1.52 -3.15 -16.52
CA VAL A 246 -1.09 -4.05 -17.58
C VAL A 246 -1.58 -5.48 -17.34
N GLY A 247 -1.50 -5.96 -16.09
CA GLY A 247 -1.85 -7.33 -15.73
C GLY A 247 -3.22 -7.46 -15.07
N LEU A 248 -3.78 -8.66 -15.12
CA LEU A 248 -5.00 -8.99 -14.36
C LEU A 248 -4.73 -8.81 -12.86
N ALA A 249 -5.55 -8.03 -12.20
CA ALA A 249 -5.41 -7.75 -10.76
C ALA A 249 -5.37 -9.04 -9.93
N VAL A 250 -6.15 -10.06 -10.29
CA VAL A 250 -6.18 -11.37 -9.63
C VAL A 250 -4.84 -12.10 -9.73
N PHE A 251 -4.09 -11.90 -10.82
CA PHE A 251 -2.78 -12.51 -11.00
C PHE A 251 -1.65 -11.69 -10.33
N VAL A 252 -1.74 -10.36 -10.39
CA VAL A 252 -0.68 -9.45 -9.96
C VAL A 252 -0.73 -9.14 -8.47
N SER A 253 -1.94 -9.00 -7.88
CA SER A 253 -2.10 -8.59 -6.47
C SER A 253 -1.48 -9.55 -5.44
N PRO A 254 -1.48 -10.89 -5.62
CA PRO A 254 -0.78 -11.81 -4.71
C PRO A 254 0.71 -11.50 -4.56
N LEU A 255 1.33 -10.99 -5.62
CA LEU A 255 2.75 -10.68 -5.61
C LEU A 255 3.11 -9.52 -4.67
N HIS A 256 2.12 -8.76 -4.21
CA HIS A 256 2.31 -7.74 -3.17
C HIS A 256 2.87 -8.34 -1.87
N TYR A 257 2.49 -9.57 -1.52
CA TYR A 257 3.01 -10.23 -0.31
C TYR A 257 4.51 -10.53 -0.37
N THR A 258 5.13 -10.49 -1.56
CA THR A 258 6.59 -10.67 -1.70
C THR A 258 7.40 -9.56 -1.03
N ILE A 259 6.78 -8.45 -0.66
CA ILE A 259 7.42 -7.37 0.08
C ILE A 259 8.09 -7.87 1.37
N ILE A 260 7.55 -8.90 2.03
CA ILE A 260 8.16 -9.46 3.25
C ILE A 260 9.51 -10.12 2.97
N ILE A 261 9.66 -10.74 1.79
CA ILE A 261 10.92 -11.37 1.37
C ILE A 261 11.99 -10.29 1.22
N TRP A 262 11.64 -9.21 0.52
CA TRP A 262 12.55 -8.08 0.30
C TRP A 262 12.85 -7.33 1.60
N ALA A 263 11.84 -7.15 2.46
CA ALA A 263 12.03 -6.55 3.77
C ALA A 263 12.95 -7.39 4.67
N SER A 264 12.82 -8.72 4.62
CA SER A 264 13.71 -9.64 5.33
C SER A 264 15.14 -9.55 4.80
N PHE A 265 15.29 -9.47 3.47
CA PHE A 265 16.59 -9.29 2.81
C PHE A 265 17.27 -7.98 3.25
N TYR A 266 16.58 -6.85 3.15
CA TYR A 266 17.11 -5.56 3.58
C TYR A 266 17.31 -5.47 5.10
N GLY A 267 16.40 -6.08 5.88
CA GLY A 267 16.50 -6.17 7.33
C GLY A 267 17.76 -6.89 7.78
N PHE A 268 18.08 -7.99 7.12
CA PHE A 268 19.31 -8.74 7.37
C PHE A 268 20.55 -7.97 6.87
N LEU A 269 20.52 -7.47 5.64
CA LEU A 269 21.67 -6.82 5.00
C LEU A 269 22.10 -5.53 5.71
N LEU A 270 21.14 -4.70 6.13
CA LEU A 270 21.41 -3.36 6.67
C LEU A 270 21.44 -3.31 8.20
N PHE A 271 20.66 -4.19 8.85
CA PHE A 271 20.47 -4.13 10.31
C PHE A 271 20.88 -5.43 11.02
N GLY A 272 21.29 -6.47 10.30
CA GLY A 272 21.57 -7.79 10.87
C GLY A 272 20.34 -8.47 11.48
N GLN A 273 19.12 -7.99 11.16
CA GLN A 273 17.85 -8.45 11.70
C GLN A 273 17.22 -9.47 10.74
N PHE A 274 17.07 -10.71 11.19
CA PHE A 274 16.35 -11.74 10.45
C PHE A 274 15.03 -12.04 11.16
N PRO A 275 13.90 -12.16 10.43
CA PRO A 275 12.62 -12.51 11.05
C PRO A 275 12.71 -13.84 11.76
N ASP A 276 12.09 -13.93 12.93
CA ASP A 276 12.03 -15.19 13.64
C ASP A 276 11.04 -16.18 12.99
N LEU A 277 11.06 -17.43 13.44
CA LEU A 277 10.20 -18.49 12.90
C LEU A 277 8.70 -18.13 12.98
N TRP A 278 8.29 -17.47 14.05
CA TRP A 278 6.89 -17.12 14.27
C TRP A 278 6.41 -16.02 13.32
N THR A 279 7.28 -15.07 12.99
CA THR A 279 7.02 -14.05 11.96
C THR A 279 6.81 -14.71 10.60
N TRP A 280 7.63 -15.71 10.23
CA TRP A 280 7.45 -16.47 9.00
C TRP A 280 6.17 -17.29 8.99
N ILE A 281 5.84 -17.98 10.10
CA ILE A 281 4.61 -18.75 10.23
C ILE A 281 3.39 -17.84 10.11
N GLY A 282 3.35 -16.74 10.85
CA GLY A 282 2.23 -15.79 10.81
C GLY A 282 2.07 -15.15 9.43
N ALA A 283 3.17 -14.72 8.80
CA ALA A 283 3.16 -14.18 7.45
C ALA A 283 2.66 -15.19 6.41
N ALA A 284 3.07 -16.47 6.54
CA ALA A 284 2.58 -17.54 5.66
C ALA A 284 1.07 -17.77 5.83
N ILE A 285 0.55 -17.78 7.07
CA ILE A 285 -0.89 -17.92 7.37
C ILE A 285 -1.67 -16.77 6.75
N ILE A 286 -1.23 -15.50 6.94
CA ILE A 286 -1.90 -14.33 6.41
C ILE A 286 -1.90 -14.34 4.89
N THR A 287 -0.75 -14.63 4.29
CA THR A 287 -0.59 -14.71 2.83
C THR A 287 -1.48 -15.81 2.24
N ALA A 288 -1.47 -17.01 2.81
CA ALA A 288 -2.31 -18.11 2.36
C ALA A 288 -3.81 -17.78 2.46
N SER A 289 -4.23 -17.12 3.55
CA SER A 289 -5.59 -16.62 3.75
C SER A 289 -5.99 -15.62 2.65
N GLY A 290 -5.12 -14.64 2.36
CA GLY A 290 -5.35 -13.66 1.29
C GLY A 290 -5.44 -14.30 -0.11
N LEU A 291 -4.53 -15.23 -0.42
CA LEU A 291 -4.54 -15.98 -1.68
C LEU A 291 -5.80 -16.84 -1.85
N TYR A 292 -6.27 -17.48 -0.76
CA TYR A 292 -7.50 -18.25 -0.77
C TYR A 292 -8.72 -17.39 -1.13
N VAL A 293 -8.86 -16.20 -0.53
CA VAL A 293 -9.95 -15.27 -0.86
C VAL A 293 -9.93 -14.93 -2.34
N MET A 294 -8.75 -14.57 -2.87
CA MET A 294 -8.59 -14.15 -4.26
C MET A 294 -8.92 -15.29 -5.24
N HIS A 295 -8.44 -16.51 -4.94
CA HIS A 295 -8.77 -17.69 -5.77
C HIS A 295 -10.28 -17.95 -5.79
N ARG A 296 -10.95 -17.84 -4.66
CA ARG A 296 -12.37 -18.09 -4.54
C ARG A 296 -13.22 -17.03 -5.25
N GLU A 297 -12.82 -15.76 -5.19
CA GLU A 297 -13.47 -14.68 -5.92
C GLU A 297 -13.37 -14.88 -7.44
N ARG A 298 -12.24 -15.37 -7.94
CA ARG A 298 -12.05 -15.73 -9.35
C ARG A 298 -13.01 -16.83 -9.79
N VAL A 299 -13.05 -17.96 -9.04
CA VAL A 299 -13.94 -19.08 -9.36
C VAL A 299 -15.42 -18.67 -9.40
N ARG A 300 -15.81 -17.73 -8.54
CA ARG A 300 -17.20 -17.21 -8.53
C ARG A 300 -17.49 -16.33 -9.75
N GLN A 301 -16.56 -15.48 -10.17
CA GLN A 301 -16.73 -14.67 -11.39
C GLN A 301 -16.86 -15.54 -12.64
N ASP A 302 -16.05 -16.61 -12.72
CA ASP A 302 -16.10 -17.57 -13.84
C ASP A 302 -17.40 -18.39 -13.85
N SER A 303 -18.10 -18.53 -12.70
CA SER A 303 -19.38 -19.25 -12.60
C SER A 303 -20.61 -18.39 -12.88
N ASP A 304 -20.48 -17.06 -12.78
CA ASP A 304 -21.56 -16.09 -13.02
C ASP A 304 -21.48 -15.48 -14.43
N SER A 305 -20.45 -15.85 -15.23
CA SER A 305 -20.25 -15.50 -16.66
C SER A 305 -20.71 -16.62 -17.58
#